data_01fd706cd7a5776b54c839fd4dc0c5c6
#
_entry.id   01fd706cd7a5776b54c839fd4dc0c5c6
#
_cell.length_a   1.000
_cell.length_b   1.000
_cell.length_c   1.000
_cell.angle_alpha   90.00
_cell.angle_beta   90.00
_cell.angle_gamma   90.00
#
_symmetry.space_group_name_H-M   'P 1'
#
loop_
_entity.id
_entity.type
_entity.pdbx_description
1 polymer ?
#
loop_
_entity_poly.entity_id
_entity_poly.type
_entity_poly.pdbx_seq_one_letter_code
_entity_poly.pdbx_strand_id
1 'polypeptide(L)'
;MIEAPETTSEEAKSDSPLAIKIATEFIATALLMFTIYTFYSLSTAMYGINLLMIAVGTGVAYAAAISIASKVSGGQLNPAVTIASMFTGRTSYLEGPCYIIAQVLGSILAAGAFVFILPQTKMVKDANWFAPVVNGFEQGSISATQLKSVNSSFGVITALLVEVIAVAIIVATAMNYTKDNGKTNCGYSTHMGIAYAAATLITYQITGSGLNPARSTGIAIFANFKELEVKPLTQLWVFWIAPIFAAALVGFIILLTKLLAVSEDKTLAGFENDTNALYKKHHSLSNIEEPDAKYSEHEINIDFDKTAEANQNN
;
A
#
# COMPACT_ATOMS: atom_id res chain seq x y z
N MET A 1 -21.96 -17.68 -45.96
CA MET A 1 -22.30 -17.09 -44.66
C MET A 1 -21.00 -16.48 -44.12
N ILE A 2 -20.91 -15.17 -44.14
CA ILE A 2 -19.76 -14.44 -43.65
C ILE A 2 -20.10 -14.07 -42.23
N GLU A 3 -19.44 -14.70 -41.25
CA GLU A 3 -19.55 -14.31 -39.84
C GLU A 3 -19.00 -12.88 -39.67
N ALA A 4 -19.86 -11.99 -39.19
CA ALA A 4 -19.47 -10.67 -38.78
C ALA A 4 -18.57 -10.77 -37.52
N PRO A 5 -17.52 -9.93 -37.37
CA PRO A 5 -16.70 -9.93 -36.17
C PRO A 5 -17.55 -9.44 -35.00
N GLU A 6 -17.61 -10.26 -33.93
CA GLU A 6 -18.12 -9.84 -32.64
C GLU A 6 -17.27 -8.67 -32.12
N THR A 7 -17.84 -7.48 -32.25
CA THR A 7 -17.33 -6.31 -31.54
C THR A 7 -17.65 -6.48 -30.06
N THR A 8 -16.70 -7.00 -29.29
CA THR A 8 -16.72 -6.88 -27.83
C THR A 8 -16.59 -5.38 -27.52
N SER A 9 -17.73 -4.72 -27.34
CA SER A 9 -17.80 -3.41 -26.73
C SER A 9 -17.39 -3.57 -25.26
N GLU A 10 -16.11 -3.41 -24.95
CA GLU A 10 -15.70 -2.97 -23.62
C GLU A 10 -16.39 -1.61 -23.39
N GLU A 11 -17.55 -1.65 -22.74
CA GLU A 11 -18.17 -0.45 -22.20
C GLU A 11 -17.12 0.22 -21.31
N ALA A 12 -16.59 1.36 -21.78
CA ALA A 12 -15.78 2.26 -21.00
C ALA A 12 -16.64 2.75 -19.83
N LYS A 13 -16.61 2.01 -18.71
CA LYS A 13 -17.33 2.38 -17.50
C LYS A 13 -16.75 3.72 -17.06
N SER A 14 -17.56 4.78 -17.22
CA SER A 14 -17.22 6.15 -16.85
C SER A 14 -16.61 6.17 -15.44
N ASP A 15 -15.44 6.79 -15.30
CA ASP A 15 -14.85 7.01 -13.97
C ASP A 15 -15.80 7.83 -13.12
N SER A 16 -15.95 7.46 -11.85
CA SER A 16 -16.80 8.18 -10.89
C SER A 16 -16.34 9.66 -10.79
N PRO A 17 -17.26 10.63 -10.71
CA PRO A 17 -16.91 12.02 -10.50
C PRO A 17 -16.01 12.21 -9.28
N LEU A 18 -15.07 13.17 -9.34
CA LEU A 18 -14.12 13.44 -8.26
C LEU A 18 -14.81 13.68 -6.90
N ALA A 19 -15.91 14.41 -6.89
CA ALA A 19 -16.68 14.65 -5.66
C ALA A 19 -17.19 13.36 -5.01
N ILE A 20 -17.63 12.39 -5.81
CA ILE A 20 -18.09 11.08 -5.31
C ILE A 20 -16.90 10.27 -4.77
N LYS A 21 -15.76 10.30 -5.44
CA LYS A 21 -14.54 9.65 -4.97
C LYS A 21 -14.09 10.23 -3.62
N ILE A 22 -14.07 11.57 -3.48
CA ILE A 22 -13.72 12.27 -2.23
C ILE A 22 -14.69 11.91 -1.10
N ALA A 23 -16.01 11.94 -1.38
CA ALA A 23 -17.02 11.55 -0.41
C ALA A 23 -16.86 10.09 0.02
N THR A 24 -16.50 9.19 -0.90
CA THR A 24 -16.26 7.79 -0.60
C THR A 24 -15.04 7.61 0.30
N GLU A 25 -13.91 8.27 0.02
CA GLU A 25 -12.73 8.25 0.89
C GLU A 25 -13.05 8.78 2.30
N PHE A 26 -13.82 9.88 2.40
CA PHE A 26 -14.25 10.45 3.68
C PHE A 26 -15.12 9.45 4.48
N ILE A 27 -16.20 8.94 3.87
CA ILE A 27 -17.15 8.06 4.55
C ILE A 27 -16.49 6.71 4.92
N ALA A 28 -15.79 6.11 3.98
CA ALA A 28 -15.14 4.82 4.22
C ALA A 28 -14.04 4.92 5.28
N THR A 29 -13.27 6.02 5.29
CA THR A 29 -12.29 6.27 6.35
C THR A 29 -12.98 6.52 7.70
N ALA A 30 -14.09 7.24 7.74
CA ALA A 30 -14.84 7.45 8.98
C ALA A 30 -15.36 6.13 9.56
N LEU A 31 -15.95 5.26 8.75
CA LEU A 31 -16.41 3.94 9.17
C LEU A 31 -15.26 3.05 9.65
N LEU A 32 -14.17 3.03 8.90
CA LEU A 32 -12.97 2.28 9.25
C LEU A 32 -12.40 2.72 10.60
N MET A 33 -12.17 4.02 10.77
CA MET A 33 -11.54 4.54 11.97
C MET A 33 -12.46 4.43 13.20
N PHE A 34 -13.76 4.62 13.03
CA PHE A 34 -14.72 4.36 14.09
C PHE A 34 -14.65 2.90 14.55
N THR A 35 -14.60 1.95 13.61
CA THR A 35 -14.46 0.53 13.93
C THR A 35 -13.16 0.25 14.70
N ILE A 36 -12.03 0.78 14.22
CA ILE A 36 -10.72 0.57 14.87
C ILE A 36 -10.68 1.19 16.26
N TYR A 37 -11.10 2.43 16.42
CA TYR A 37 -11.05 3.12 17.72
C TYR A 37 -11.94 2.43 18.74
N THR A 38 -13.17 2.09 18.35
CA THR A 38 -14.12 1.40 19.23
C THR A 38 -13.61 0.01 19.59
N PHE A 39 -13.15 -0.76 18.60
CA PHE A 39 -12.65 -2.10 18.80
C PHE A 39 -11.43 -2.13 19.74
N TYR A 40 -10.41 -1.30 19.48
CA TYR A 40 -9.20 -1.24 20.28
C TYR A 40 -9.51 -0.84 21.74
N SER A 41 -10.32 0.21 21.92
CA SER A 41 -10.67 0.72 23.23
C SER A 41 -11.50 -0.27 24.05
N LEU A 42 -12.70 -0.58 23.55
CA LEU A 42 -13.67 -1.36 24.32
C LEU A 42 -13.21 -2.81 24.52
N SER A 43 -12.65 -3.42 23.48
CA SER A 43 -12.21 -4.81 23.60
C SER A 43 -11.01 -4.95 24.54
N THR A 44 -10.09 -3.99 24.57
CA THR A 44 -8.97 -4.00 25.51
C THR A 44 -9.45 -3.71 26.94
N ALA A 45 -10.29 -2.70 27.12
CA ALA A 45 -10.77 -2.29 28.43
C ALA A 45 -11.72 -3.31 29.07
N MET A 46 -12.56 -3.99 28.29
CA MET A 46 -13.61 -4.88 28.79
C MET A 46 -13.21 -6.36 28.74
N TYR A 47 -12.38 -6.79 27.82
CA TYR A 47 -12.08 -8.20 27.58
C TYR A 47 -10.59 -8.54 27.66
N GLY A 48 -9.69 -7.55 27.72
CA GLY A 48 -8.25 -7.78 27.76
C GLY A 48 -7.74 -8.57 26.55
N ILE A 49 -8.14 -8.17 25.34
CA ILE A 49 -7.81 -8.89 24.12
C ILE A 49 -6.30 -8.90 23.86
N ASN A 50 -5.84 -9.97 23.23
CA ASN A 50 -4.43 -10.16 22.89
C ASN A 50 -4.05 -9.54 21.55
N LEU A 51 -2.75 -9.49 21.28
CA LEU A 51 -2.18 -8.94 20.06
C LEU A 51 -2.74 -9.58 18.78
N LEU A 52 -2.93 -10.90 18.76
CA LEU A 52 -3.45 -11.57 17.56
C LEU A 52 -4.87 -11.11 17.23
N MET A 53 -5.73 -10.95 18.23
CA MET A 53 -7.08 -10.43 18.04
C MET A 53 -7.08 -8.99 17.53
N ILE A 54 -6.20 -8.15 18.08
CA ILE A 54 -5.99 -6.77 17.59
C ILE A 54 -5.58 -6.77 16.11
N ALA A 55 -4.61 -7.59 15.75
CA ALA A 55 -4.09 -7.65 14.39
C ALA A 55 -5.14 -8.17 13.38
N VAL A 56 -5.79 -9.27 13.71
CA VAL A 56 -6.85 -9.84 12.85
C VAL A 56 -8.04 -8.87 12.73
N GLY A 57 -8.49 -8.28 13.84
CA GLY A 57 -9.56 -7.29 13.83
C GLY A 57 -9.23 -6.07 12.99
N THR A 58 -7.98 -5.58 13.04
CA THR A 58 -7.50 -4.50 12.19
C THR A 58 -7.58 -4.91 10.71
N GLY A 59 -7.06 -6.07 10.37
CA GLY A 59 -7.10 -6.57 8.98
C GLY A 59 -8.52 -6.71 8.45
N VAL A 60 -9.43 -7.25 9.24
CA VAL A 60 -10.85 -7.38 8.88
C VAL A 60 -11.52 -6.02 8.68
N ALA A 61 -11.25 -5.05 9.56
CA ALA A 61 -11.78 -3.70 9.45
C ALA A 61 -11.32 -3.01 8.15
N TYR A 62 -10.02 -3.08 7.84
CA TYR A 62 -9.48 -2.55 6.59
C TYR A 62 -10.04 -3.28 5.36
N ALA A 63 -10.10 -4.60 5.36
CA ALA A 63 -10.66 -5.37 4.25
C ALA A 63 -12.11 -4.97 3.97
N ALA A 64 -12.93 -4.84 5.01
CA ALA A 64 -14.33 -4.43 4.89
C ALA A 64 -14.47 -3.02 4.33
N ALA A 65 -13.79 -2.03 4.89
CA ALA A 65 -13.87 -0.62 4.45
C ALA A 65 -13.35 -0.44 3.02
N ILE A 66 -12.22 -1.08 2.68
CA ILE A 66 -11.65 -1.02 1.33
C ILE A 66 -12.59 -1.70 0.33
N SER A 67 -13.26 -2.79 0.70
CA SER A 67 -14.22 -3.45 -0.21
C SER A 67 -15.39 -2.53 -0.60
N ILE A 68 -15.81 -1.65 0.29
CA ILE A 68 -16.86 -0.66 0.03
C ILE A 68 -16.36 0.42 -0.94
N ALA A 69 -15.13 0.91 -0.73
CA ALA A 69 -14.59 2.09 -1.41
C ALA A 69 -13.87 1.77 -2.75
N SER A 70 -13.28 0.58 -2.88
CA SER A 70 -12.30 0.26 -3.94
C SER A 70 -12.83 0.42 -5.36
N LYS A 71 -14.11 0.16 -5.59
CA LYS A 71 -14.74 0.29 -6.92
C LYS A 71 -15.08 1.73 -7.31
N VAL A 72 -15.08 2.66 -6.35
CA VAL A 72 -15.48 4.05 -6.54
C VAL A 72 -14.26 4.97 -6.54
N SER A 73 -13.46 4.95 -5.45
CA SER A 73 -12.30 5.82 -5.24
C SER A 73 -10.94 5.12 -5.40
N GLY A 74 -10.94 3.80 -5.51
CA GLY A 74 -9.73 2.99 -5.35
C GLY A 74 -9.52 2.52 -3.91
N GLY A 75 -10.28 3.05 -2.93
CA GLY A 75 -10.25 2.62 -1.53
C GLY A 75 -8.89 2.77 -0.88
N GLN A 76 -8.26 3.94 -1.00
CA GLN A 76 -6.92 4.18 -0.46
C GLN A 76 -6.95 4.30 1.06
N LEU A 77 -7.88 5.07 1.61
CA LEU A 77 -8.21 5.22 3.03
C LEU A 77 -7.00 5.50 3.95
N ASN A 78 -5.88 5.90 3.37
CA ASN A 78 -4.60 6.12 4.05
C ASN A 78 -3.74 7.12 3.27
N PRO A 79 -3.32 8.25 3.87
CA PRO A 79 -2.44 9.22 3.23
C PRO A 79 -1.16 8.65 2.65
N ALA A 80 -0.54 7.63 3.28
CA ALA A 80 0.67 7.01 2.76
C ALA A 80 0.41 6.25 1.45
N VAL A 81 -0.70 5.51 1.34
CA VAL A 81 -1.11 4.83 0.11
C VAL A 81 -1.42 5.86 -0.98
N THR A 82 -2.08 6.96 -0.61
CA THR A 82 -2.39 8.06 -1.55
C THR A 82 -1.14 8.71 -2.10
N ILE A 83 -0.16 8.99 -1.24
CA ILE A 83 1.13 9.57 -1.64
C ILE A 83 1.87 8.62 -2.60
N ALA A 84 1.96 7.34 -2.28
CA ALA A 84 2.58 6.35 -3.17
C ALA A 84 1.87 6.24 -4.52
N SER A 85 0.53 6.29 -4.52
CA SER A 85 -0.29 6.32 -5.74
C SER A 85 -0.02 7.55 -6.59
N MET A 86 0.18 8.73 -5.98
CA MET A 86 0.59 9.94 -6.71
C MET A 86 2.00 9.79 -7.29
N PHE A 87 2.97 9.32 -6.52
CA PHE A 87 4.34 9.10 -7.01
C PHE A 87 4.42 8.15 -8.19
N THR A 88 3.58 7.11 -8.20
CA THR A 88 3.55 6.11 -9.27
C THR A 88 2.59 6.46 -10.42
N GLY A 89 1.98 7.65 -10.40
CA GLY A 89 1.09 8.14 -11.46
C GLY A 89 -0.30 7.50 -11.48
N ARG A 90 -0.69 6.76 -10.43
CA ARG A 90 -1.99 6.05 -10.33
C ARG A 90 -3.11 6.92 -9.78
N THR A 91 -2.77 8.01 -9.12
CA THR A 91 -3.68 9.05 -8.62
C THR A 91 -3.14 10.40 -9.05
N SER A 92 -4.00 11.29 -9.56
CA SER A 92 -3.57 12.60 -10.01
C SER A 92 -3.12 13.49 -8.84
N TYR A 93 -2.26 14.47 -9.14
CA TYR A 93 -1.78 15.45 -8.15
C TYR A 93 -2.88 16.39 -7.63
N LEU A 94 -4.03 16.46 -8.29
CA LEU A 94 -5.20 17.18 -7.78
C LEU A 94 -6.05 16.28 -6.86
N GLU A 95 -6.25 15.03 -7.26
CA GLU A 95 -7.09 14.07 -6.54
C GLU A 95 -6.46 13.66 -5.21
N GLY A 96 -5.15 13.40 -5.19
CA GLY A 96 -4.45 12.92 -4.00
C GLY A 96 -4.57 13.82 -2.77
N PRO A 97 -4.27 15.13 -2.84
CA PRO A 97 -4.48 16.04 -1.72
C PRO A 97 -5.92 16.09 -1.22
N CYS A 98 -6.91 16.04 -2.14
CA CYS A 98 -8.32 15.98 -1.77
C CYS A 98 -8.65 14.69 -1.00
N TYR A 99 -8.08 13.56 -1.39
CA TYR A 99 -8.22 12.29 -0.66
C TYR A 99 -7.61 12.38 0.73
N ILE A 100 -6.39 12.89 0.86
CA ILE A 100 -5.71 13.05 2.16
C ILE A 100 -6.55 13.89 3.12
N ILE A 101 -7.08 15.02 2.65
CA ILE A 101 -7.97 15.88 3.45
C ILE A 101 -9.24 15.11 3.86
N ALA A 102 -9.88 14.41 2.92
CA ALA A 102 -11.08 13.61 3.19
C ALA A 102 -10.82 12.51 4.23
N GLN A 103 -9.71 11.79 4.11
CA GLN A 103 -9.29 10.75 5.04
C GLN A 103 -9.04 11.30 6.45
N VAL A 104 -8.33 12.43 6.56
CA VAL A 104 -8.09 13.09 7.86
C VAL A 104 -9.40 13.57 8.49
N LEU A 105 -10.26 14.22 7.74
CA LEU A 105 -11.57 14.69 8.24
C LEU A 105 -12.48 13.52 8.62
N GLY A 106 -12.49 12.43 7.83
CA GLY A 106 -13.22 11.20 8.16
C GLY A 106 -12.73 10.57 9.47
N SER A 107 -11.42 10.57 9.68
CA SER A 107 -10.80 10.06 10.92
C SER A 107 -11.14 10.94 12.14
N ILE A 108 -11.18 12.27 11.97
CA ILE A 108 -11.60 13.20 13.02
C ILE A 108 -13.07 12.97 13.38
N LEU A 109 -13.96 12.84 12.38
CA LEU A 109 -15.37 12.52 12.61
C LEU A 109 -15.51 11.19 13.38
N ALA A 110 -14.78 10.17 12.98
CA ALA A 110 -14.78 8.87 13.65
C ALA A 110 -14.34 8.96 15.12
N ALA A 111 -13.29 9.73 15.41
CA ALA A 111 -12.82 9.94 16.77
C ALA A 111 -13.85 10.70 17.62
N GLY A 112 -14.53 11.70 17.06
CA GLY A 112 -15.63 12.38 17.74
C GLY A 112 -16.80 11.43 18.05
N ALA A 113 -17.20 10.61 17.09
CA ALA A 113 -18.23 9.59 17.28
C ALA A 113 -17.82 8.53 18.34
N PHE A 114 -16.56 8.09 18.31
CA PHE A 114 -15.99 7.19 19.30
C PHE A 114 -16.09 7.79 20.72
N VAL A 115 -15.65 9.04 20.90
CA VAL A 115 -15.73 9.73 22.21
C VAL A 115 -17.17 9.86 22.68
N PHE A 116 -18.10 10.12 21.76
CA PHE A 116 -19.52 10.27 22.10
C PHE A 116 -20.15 8.98 22.64
N ILE A 117 -19.73 7.80 22.16
CA ILE A 117 -20.29 6.53 22.63
C ILE A 117 -19.66 6.03 23.93
N LEU A 118 -18.55 6.62 24.40
CA LEU A 118 -17.89 6.17 25.64
C LEU A 118 -18.78 6.46 26.86
N PRO A 119 -18.82 5.54 27.83
CA PRO A 119 -19.55 5.75 29.08
C PRO A 119 -19.03 6.96 29.85
N GLN A 120 -19.91 7.85 30.24
CA GLN A 120 -19.56 9.01 31.05
C GLN A 120 -19.52 8.58 32.54
N THR A 121 -18.35 8.19 33.02
CA THR A 121 -18.14 7.75 34.41
C THR A 121 -16.83 8.27 34.97
N LYS A 122 -16.83 8.66 36.25
CA LYS A 122 -15.61 9.03 36.98
C LYS A 122 -14.86 7.81 37.53
N MET A 123 -15.45 6.61 37.46
CA MET A 123 -14.87 5.39 38.00
C MET A 123 -13.81 4.77 37.06
N VAL A 124 -13.85 5.07 35.79
CA VAL A 124 -12.87 4.61 34.81
C VAL A 124 -12.09 5.81 34.28
N LYS A 125 -10.77 5.78 34.46
CA LYS A 125 -9.89 6.86 33.94
C LYS A 125 -9.90 6.90 32.45
N ASP A 126 -9.82 8.11 31.87
CA ASP A 126 -9.71 8.33 30.43
C ASP A 126 -8.58 7.49 29.81
N ALA A 127 -7.46 7.34 30.51
CA ALA A 127 -6.35 6.52 30.03
C ALA A 127 -6.74 5.08 29.69
N ASN A 128 -7.70 4.48 30.37
CA ASN A 128 -8.14 3.11 30.07
C ASN A 128 -8.85 3.01 28.71
N TRP A 129 -9.54 4.09 28.30
CA TRP A 129 -10.24 4.15 27.02
C TRP A 129 -9.33 4.57 25.86
N PHE A 130 -8.38 5.47 26.11
CA PHE A 130 -7.59 6.11 25.07
C PHE A 130 -6.22 5.46 24.86
N ALA A 131 -5.55 4.96 25.90
CA ALA A 131 -4.22 4.36 25.76
C ALA A 131 -4.15 3.22 24.73
N PRO A 132 -5.15 2.31 24.62
CA PRO A 132 -5.13 1.27 23.59
C PRO A 132 -5.28 1.80 22.16
N VAL A 133 -5.78 3.03 22.01
CA VAL A 133 -6.18 3.59 20.70
C VAL A 133 -5.18 4.60 20.17
N VAL A 134 -4.58 5.41 21.05
CA VAL A 134 -3.61 6.45 20.65
C VAL A 134 -2.30 5.83 20.21
N ASN A 135 -1.65 6.50 19.27
CA ASN A 135 -0.31 6.13 18.84
C ASN A 135 0.73 6.88 19.64
N GLY A 136 1.79 6.17 20.01
CA GLY A 136 2.91 6.72 20.77
C GLY A 136 3.94 5.66 21.07
N PHE A 137 5.13 6.08 21.50
CA PHE A 137 6.28 5.24 21.80
C PHE A 137 6.97 5.63 23.10
N GLU A 138 6.53 6.71 23.73
CA GLU A 138 6.99 7.20 25.02
C GLU A 138 5.87 7.09 26.06
N GLN A 139 6.08 7.73 27.23
CA GLN A 139 5.11 7.74 28.32
C GLN A 139 3.69 8.05 27.84
N GLY A 140 2.70 7.39 28.40
CA GLY A 140 1.30 7.50 28.00
C GLY A 140 0.89 6.63 26.81
N SER A 141 1.83 5.96 26.16
CA SER A 141 1.54 4.96 25.12
C SER A 141 1.30 3.57 25.72
N ILE A 142 0.70 2.67 24.96
CA ILE A 142 0.47 1.29 25.39
C ILE A 142 1.80 0.56 25.67
N SER A 143 2.81 0.79 24.85
CA SER A 143 4.15 0.20 25.00
C SER A 143 4.85 0.67 26.26
N ALA A 144 4.78 1.96 26.57
CA ALA A 144 5.37 2.53 27.78
C ALA A 144 4.70 1.99 29.05
N THR A 145 3.39 1.76 29.02
CA THR A 145 2.67 1.16 30.12
C THR A 145 3.17 -0.25 30.43
N GLN A 146 3.44 -1.05 29.40
CA GLN A 146 3.97 -2.42 29.55
C GLN A 146 5.42 -2.44 30.03
N LEU A 147 6.26 -1.49 29.60
CA LEU A 147 7.67 -1.41 29.94
C LEU A 147 7.95 -0.60 31.22
N LYS A 148 6.92 -0.02 31.84
CA LYS A 148 7.05 0.79 33.06
C LYS A 148 7.72 0.04 34.20
N SER A 149 7.44 -1.24 34.36
CA SER A 149 8.02 -2.08 35.41
C SER A 149 9.54 -2.26 35.32
N VAL A 150 10.08 -2.14 34.10
CA VAL A 150 11.52 -2.25 33.81
C VAL A 150 12.16 -0.89 33.50
N ASN A 151 11.41 0.19 33.74
CA ASN A 151 11.86 1.58 33.49
C ASN A 151 12.50 1.79 32.11
N SER A 152 11.85 1.25 31.07
CA SER A 152 12.34 1.30 29.70
C SER A 152 11.27 1.83 28.74
N SER A 153 11.71 2.24 27.55
CA SER A 153 10.86 2.61 26.41
C SER A 153 11.55 2.26 25.09
N PHE A 154 10.77 2.09 24.03
CA PHE A 154 11.35 1.81 22.72
C PHE A 154 12.05 3.00 22.08
N GLY A 155 11.62 4.22 22.37
CA GLY A 155 12.16 5.45 21.82
C GLY A 155 11.79 5.70 20.35
N VAL A 156 12.17 6.89 19.89
CA VAL A 156 11.77 7.42 18.57
C VAL A 156 12.37 6.64 17.39
N ILE A 157 13.61 6.18 17.51
CA ILE A 157 14.27 5.45 16.40
C ILE A 157 13.58 4.12 16.14
N THR A 158 13.27 3.38 17.18
CA THR A 158 12.53 2.10 17.06
C THR A 158 11.15 2.36 16.48
N ALA A 159 10.45 3.40 16.94
CA ALA A 159 9.14 3.76 16.43
C ALA A 159 9.18 4.09 14.93
N LEU A 160 10.13 4.93 14.49
CA LEU A 160 10.32 5.25 13.08
C LEU A 160 10.59 3.99 12.25
N LEU A 161 11.52 3.15 12.71
CA LEU A 161 11.93 1.95 11.96
C LEU A 161 10.77 0.98 11.75
N VAL A 162 10.02 0.65 12.82
CA VAL A 162 8.93 -0.32 12.70
C VAL A 162 7.75 0.22 11.89
N GLU A 163 7.43 1.51 12.02
CA GLU A 163 6.41 2.16 11.21
C GLU A 163 6.80 2.19 9.72
N VAL A 164 8.06 2.51 9.39
CA VAL A 164 8.55 2.49 8.00
C VAL A 164 8.43 1.09 7.40
N ILE A 165 8.89 0.05 8.11
CA ILE A 165 8.83 -1.34 7.63
C ILE A 165 7.36 -1.77 7.43
N ALA A 166 6.52 -1.53 8.42
CA ALA A 166 5.13 -1.94 8.39
C ALA A 166 4.33 -1.21 7.29
N VAL A 167 4.53 0.10 7.14
CA VAL A 167 3.87 0.87 6.09
C VAL A 167 4.42 0.51 4.71
N ALA A 168 5.70 0.16 4.59
CA ALA A 168 6.24 -0.34 3.32
C ALA A 168 5.53 -1.64 2.86
N ILE A 169 5.21 -2.56 3.78
CA ILE A 169 4.40 -3.76 3.48
C ILE A 169 3.02 -3.35 2.95
N ILE A 170 2.34 -2.43 3.63
CA ILE A 170 1.01 -1.94 3.23
C ILE A 170 1.06 -1.29 1.85
N VAL A 171 1.98 -0.36 1.64
CA VAL A 171 2.11 0.39 0.39
C VAL A 171 2.52 -0.53 -0.77
N ALA A 172 3.48 -1.43 -0.56
CA ALA A 172 3.88 -2.40 -1.58
C ALA A 172 2.70 -3.30 -2.00
N THR A 173 1.91 -3.77 -1.03
CA THR A 173 0.70 -4.53 -1.30
C THR A 173 -0.31 -3.69 -2.10
N ALA A 174 -0.58 -2.46 -1.68
CA ALA A 174 -1.49 -1.56 -2.38
C ALA A 174 -1.06 -1.35 -3.84
N MET A 175 0.22 -1.06 -4.06
CA MET A 175 0.76 -0.82 -5.40
C MET A 175 0.75 -2.08 -6.28
N ASN A 176 0.96 -3.26 -5.72
CA ASN A 176 0.91 -4.51 -6.47
C ASN A 176 -0.50 -4.87 -6.96
N TYR A 177 -1.53 -4.48 -6.21
CA TYR A 177 -2.93 -4.73 -6.55
C TYR A 177 -3.66 -3.53 -7.19
N THR A 178 -2.97 -2.44 -7.46
CA THR A 178 -3.51 -1.28 -8.19
C THR A 178 -2.87 -1.19 -9.57
N LYS A 179 -3.69 -1.12 -10.62
CA LYS A 179 -3.25 -0.94 -12.01
C LYS A 179 -2.73 0.48 -12.24
N ASP A 180 -2.01 0.69 -13.33
CA ASP A 180 -1.48 2.01 -13.69
C ASP A 180 -2.56 3.09 -13.91
N ASN A 181 -3.78 2.68 -14.25
CA ASN A 181 -4.94 3.57 -14.36
C ASN A 181 -5.66 3.83 -13.02
N GLY A 182 -5.07 3.44 -11.89
CA GLY A 182 -5.62 3.62 -10.55
C GLY A 182 -6.74 2.65 -10.14
N LYS A 183 -7.20 1.77 -11.04
CA LYS A 183 -8.21 0.75 -10.72
C LYS A 183 -7.58 -0.43 -9.96
N THR A 184 -8.31 -0.96 -9.01
CA THR A 184 -7.84 -2.09 -8.20
C THR A 184 -8.18 -3.44 -8.82
N ASN A 185 -7.28 -4.41 -8.63
CA ASN A 185 -7.48 -5.80 -9.06
C ASN A 185 -8.43 -6.56 -8.12
N CYS A 186 -8.90 -7.70 -8.59
CA CYS A 186 -9.64 -8.65 -7.74
C CYS A 186 -8.79 -9.05 -6.52
N GLY A 187 -9.44 -9.13 -5.35
CA GLY A 187 -8.76 -9.47 -4.10
C GLY A 187 -8.02 -8.32 -3.41
N TYR A 188 -7.97 -7.12 -3.98
CA TYR A 188 -7.29 -5.96 -3.39
C TYR A 188 -7.63 -5.76 -1.92
N SER A 189 -8.93 -5.72 -1.57
CA SER A 189 -9.38 -5.50 -0.19
C SER A 189 -8.89 -6.59 0.78
N THR A 190 -8.92 -7.86 0.35
CA THR A 190 -8.46 -8.98 1.17
C THR A 190 -6.95 -8.91 1.41
N HIS A 191 -6.16 -8.66 0.37
CA HIS A 191 -4.69 -8.56 0.52
C HIS A 191 -4.29 -7.35 1.35
N MET A 192 -5.00 -6.23 1.20
CA MET A 192 -4.81 -5.07 2.08
C MET A 192 -5.14 -5.40 3.53
N GLY A 193 -6.24 -6.11 3.79
CA GLY A 193 -6.56 -6.57 5.14
C GLY A 193 -5.45 -7.44 5.74
N ILE A 194 -4.91 -8.37 4.97
CA ILE A 194 -3.77 -9.22 5.40
C ILE A 194 -2.52 -8.35 5.68
N ALA A 195 -2.21 -7.39 4.81
CA ALA A 195 -1.08 -6.49 5.00
C ALA A 195 -1.22 -5.65 6.28
N TYR A 196 -2.40 -5.10 6.55
CA TYR A 196 -2.66 -4.36 7.78
C TYR A 196 -2.61 -5.26 9.02
N ALA A 197 -3.09 -6.50 8.95
CA ALA A 197 -2.95 -7.45 10.04
C ALA A 197 -1.48 -7.75 10.34
N ALA A 198 -0.68 -8.06 9.33
CA ALA A 198 0.75 -8.30 9.46
C ALA A 198 1.51 -7.08 10.02
N ALA A 199 1.22 -5.89 9.49
CA ALA A 199 1.78 -4.63 9.97
C ALA A 199 1.44 -4.37 11.44
N THR A 200 0.21 -4.67 11.86
CA THR A 200 -0.25 -4.52 13.24
C THR A 200 0.47 -5.48 14.20
N LEU A 201 0.74 -6.71 13.80
CA LEU A 201 1.53 -7.67 14.58
C LEU A 201 2.92 -7.12 14.93
N ILE A 202 3.53 -6.38 14.04
CA ILE A 202 4.86 -5.80 14.22
C ILE A 202 4.80 -4.56 15.12
N THR A 203 3.80 -3.68 14.91
CA THR A 203 3.84 -2.31 15.42
C THR A 203 3.02 -2.08 16.68
N TYR A 204 1.97 -2.87 16.94
CA TYR A 204 1.04 -2.55 18.03
C TYR A 204 1.70 -2.48 19.40
N GLN A 205 2.61 -3.38 19.70
CA GLN A 205 3.32 -3.42 20.98
C GLN A 205 4.34 -2.27 21.14
N ILE A 206 4.71 -1.61 20.06
CA ILE A 206 5.76 -0.58 20.03
C ILE A 206 5.15 0.81 19.90
N THR A 207 4.21 1.00 18.98
CA THR A 207 3.66 2.30 18.60
C THR A 207 2.15 2.41 18.71
N GLY A 208 1.47 1.32 19.06
CA GLY A 208 0.01 1.24 19.00
C GLY A 208 -0.50 1.16 17.55
N SER A 209 0.33 0.72 16.60
CA SER A 209 0.03 0.60 15.15
C SER A 209 -0.43 1.92 14.52
N GLY A 210 0.49 2.84 14.32
CA GLY A 210 0.23 4.08 13.58
C GLY A 210 -0.28 3.77 12.18
N LEU A 211 0.60 3.26 11.31
CA LEU A 211 0.35 2.71 9.98
C LEU A 211 -0.36 3.67 9.00
N ASN A 212 -1.09 4.63 9.51
CA ASN A 212 -1.97 5.51 8.76
C ASN A 212 -1.99 6.89 9.41
N PRO A 213 -1.43 7.92 8.74
CA PRO A 213 -1.39 9.28 9.28
C PRO A 213 -2.76 9.85 9.65
N ALA A 214 -3.82 9.55 8.87
CA ALA A 214 -5.17 9.99 9.17
C ALA A 214 -5.69 9.35 10.48
N ARG A 215 -5.46 8.04 10.67
CA ARG A 215 -5.79 7.33 11.91
C ARG A 215 -5.17 8.01 13.12
N SER A 216 -3.86 8.20 13.06
CA SER A 216 -3.12 8.77 14.19
C SER A 216 -3.56 10.21 14.50
N THR A 217 -3.85 11.01 13.48
CA THR A 217 -4.31 12.40 13.62
C THR A 217 -5.69 12.49 14.28
N GLY A 218 -6.66 11.70 13.78
CA GLY A 218 -8.03 11.77 14.25
C GLY A 218 -8.13 11.55 15.76
N ILE A 219 -7.57 10.46 16.27
CA ILE A 219 -7.64 10.16 17.69
C ILE A 219 -6.76 11.08 18.55
N ALA A 220 -5.59 11.51 18.04
CA ALA A 220 -4.67 12.38 18.76
C ALA A 220 -5.33 13.73 19.13
N ILE A 221 -6.13 14.30 18.23
CA ILE A 221 -6.85 15.55 18.48
C ILE A 221 -7.76 15.44 19.71
N PHE A 222 -8.58 14.40 19.80
CA PHE A 222 -9.48 14.21 20.92
C PHE A 222 -8.76 13.77 22.20
N ALA A 223 -7.81 12.88 22.08
CA ALA A 223 -7.04 12.37 23.21
C ALA A 223 -6.13 13.44 23.84
N ASN A 224 -5.74 14.46 23.09
CA ASN A 224 -4.92 15.57 23.59
C ASN A 224 -5.58 16.36 24.74
N PHE A 225 -6.91 16.35 24.82
CA PHE A 225 -7.69 17.01 25.87
C PHE A 225 -8.01 16.08 27.04
N LYS A 226 -7.50 14.85 27.02
CA LYS A 226 -7.73 13.84 28.05
C LYS A 226 -6.56 13.80 29.04
N GLU A 227 -6.81 13.21 30.22
CA GLU A 227 -5.81 13.03 31.28
C GLU A 227 -4.88 11.85 30.96
N LEU A 228 -4.04 12.03 29.93
CA LEU A 228 -2.96 11.11 29.56
C LEU A 228 -1.62 11.64 30.05
N GLU A 229 -0.69 10.75 30.37
CA GLU A 229 0.65 11.13 30.86
C GLU A 229 1.39 12.01 29.83
N VAL A 230 1.26 11.70 28.53
CA VAL A 230 1.81 12.52 27.44
C VAL A 230 0.72 12.86 26.43
N LYS A 231 0.77 14.08 25.92
CA LYS A 231 -0.16 14.52 24.89
C LYS A 231 0.15 13.85 23.54
N PRO A 232 -0.80 13.13 22.90
CA PRO A 232 -0.52 12.37 21.68
C PRO A 232 -0.06 13.24 20.50
N LEU A 233 -0.46 14.51 20.44
CA LEU A 233 -0.02 15.44 19.39
C LEU A 233 1.50 15.69 19.39
N THR A 234 2.17 15.54 20.53
CA THR A 234 3.63 15.75 20.61
C THR A 234 4.42 14.66 19.88
N GLN A 235 3.84 13.47 19.75
CA GLN A 235 4.46 12.33 19.05
C GLN A 235 3.88 12.10 17.65
N LEU A 236 2.86 12.85 17.24
CA LEU A 236 2.14 12.66 15.98
C LEU A 236 3.02 12.77 14.74
N TRP A 237 4.06 13.58 14.79
CA TRP A 237 4.98 13.78 13.67
C TRP A 237 5.64 12.48 13.18
N VAL A 238 5.95 11.54 14.08
CA VAL A 238 6.50 10.21 13.70
C VAL A 238 5.52 9.47 12.79
N PHE A 239 4.24 9.52 13.10
CA PHE A 239 3.15 8.86 12.39
C PHE A 239 2.75 9.55 11.06
N TRP A 240 3.42 10.65 10.72
CA TRP A 240 3.42 11.25 9.39
C TRP A 240 4.71 10.99 8.65
N ILE A 241 5.85 11.25 9.28
CA ILE A 241 7.17 11.14 8.63
C ILE A 241 7.47 9.69 8.21
N ALA A 242 7.30 8.72 9.10
CA ALA A 242 7.60 7.32 8.80
C ALA A 242 6.73 6.76 7.65
N PRO A 243 5.38 6.93 7.65
CA PRO A 243 4.54 6.51 6.53
C PRO A 243 4.85 7.22 5.20
N ILE A 244 5.13 8.52 5.22
CA ILE A 244 5.51 9.28 4.01
C ILE A 244 6.83 8.76 3.45
N PHE A 245 7.81 8.52 4.30
CA PHE A 245 9.09 7.96 3.89
C PHE A 245 8.94 6.56 3.29
N ALA A 246 8.14 5.69 3.92
CA ALA A 246 7.83 4.37 3.38
C ALA A 246 7.14 4.45 2.00
N ALA A 247 6.18 5.36 1.85
CA ALA A 247 5.50 5.59 0.58
C ALA A 247 6.45 6.06 -0.52
N ALA A 248 7.36 6.99 -0.20
CA ALA A 248 8.37 7.48 -1.13
C ALA A 248 9.36 6.37 -1.52
N LEU A 249 9.83 5.58 -0.55
CA LEU A 249 10.76 4.48 -0.80
C LEU A 249 10.16 3.42 -1.73
N VAL A 250 8.95 2.94 -1.43
CA VAL A 250 8.27 1.95 -2.27
C VAL A 250 7.95 2.52 -3.65
N GLY A 251 7.46 3.76 -3.72
CA GLY A 251 7.20 4.44 -4.98
C GLY A 251 8.46 4.58 -5.85
N PHE A 252 9.59 4.94 -5.23
CA PHE A 252 10.89 5.02 -5.91
C PHE A 252 11.34 3.67 -6.48
N ILE A 253 11.23 2.60 -5.69
CA ILE A 253 11.58 1.24 -6.14
C ILE A 253 10.73 0.86 -7.36
N ILE A 254 9.42 1.12 -7.34
CA ILE A 254 8.52 0.83 -8.46
C ILE A 254 8.90 1.62 -9.71
N LEU A 255 9.21 2.91 -9.57
CA LEU A 255 9.65 3.74 -10.69
C LEU A 255 10.98 3.25 -11.25
N LEU A 256 11.93 2.89 -10.39
CA LEU A 256 13.22 2.35 -10.80
C LEU A 256 13.07 1.03 -11.58
N THR A 257 12.25 0.10 -11.09
CA THR A 257 12.01 -1.17 -11.79
C THR A 257 11.35 -0.95 -13.16
N LYS A 258 10.41 0.00 -13.29
CA LYS A 258 9.81 0.37 -14.59
C LYS A 258 10.85 0.97 -15.54
N LEU A 259 11.74 1.83 -15.06
CA LEU A 259 12.80 2.42 -15.87
C LEU A 259 13.79 1.36 -16.39
N LEU A 260 14.19 0.41 -15.53
CA LEU A 260 15.09 -0.67 -15.90
C LEU A 260 14.45 -1.60 -16.94
N ALA A 261 13.18 -1.97 -16.78
CA ALA A 261 12.47 -2.79 -17.74
C ALA A 261 12.37 -2.12 -19.13
N VAL A 262 12.07 -0.81 -19.19
CA VAL A 262 12.04 -0.06 -20.46
C VAL A 262 13.43 0.00 -21.11
N SER A 263 14.50 0.08 -20.32
CA SER A 263 15.87 0.08 -20.83
C SER A 263 16.24 -1.28 -21.43
N GLU A 264 15.83 -2.37 -20.79
CA GLU A 264 16.06 -3.72 -21.29
C GLU A 264 15.34 -4.00 -22.60
N ASP A 265 14.04 -3.63 -22.69
CA ASP A 265 13.26 -3.76 -23.92
C ASP A 265 13.87 -2.99 -25.10
N LYS A 266 14.38 -1.77 -24.85
CA LYS A 266 15.07 -0.98 -25.89
C LYS A 266 16.37 -1.62 -26.35
N THR A 267 17.10 -2.23 -25.43
CA THR A 267 18.35 -2.92 -25.74
C THR A 267 18.07 -4.16 -26.59
N LEU A 268 17.08 -4.98 -26.22
CA LEU A 268 16.66 -6.16 -26.98
C LEU A 268 16.16 -5.79 -28.38
N ALA A 269 15.32 -4.75 -28.50
CA ALA A 269 14.85 -4.26 -29.78
C ALA A 269 16.01 -3.72 -30.67
N GLY A 270 17.04 -3.14 -30.05
CA GLY A 270 18.27 -2.74 -30.76
C GLY A 270 19.02 -3.94 -31.34
N PHE A 271 19.24 -4.98 -30.54
CA PHE A 271 19.88 -6.23 -31.01
C PHE A 271 19.10 -6.93 -32.12
N GLU A 272 17.76 -6.98 -32.01
CA GLU A 272 16.91 -7.59 -33.04
C GLU A 272 16.99 -6.82 -34.38
N ASN A 273 16.97 -5.48 -34.32
CA ASN A 273 17.15 -4.65 -35.52
C ASN A 273 18.51 -4.80 -36.16
N ASP A 274 19.59 -4.88 -35.35
CA ASP A 274 20.96 -5.09 -35.88
C ASP A 274 21.12 -6.49 -36.49
N THR A 275 20.55 -7.52 -35.89
CA THR A 275 20.55 -8.89 -36.42
C THR A 275 19.79 -8.97 -37.76
N ASN A 276 18.63 -8.34 -37.84
CA ASN A 276 17.83 -8.26 -39.06
C ASN A 276 18.54 -7.46 -40.17
N ALA A 277 19.26 -6.40 -39.79
CA ALA A 277 20.06 -5.62 -40.76
C ALA A 277 21.24 -6.43 -41.28
N LEU A 278 21.94 -7.18 -40.45
CA LEU A 278 23.02 -8.10 -40.82
C LEU A 278 22.53 -9.23 -41.74
N TYR A 279 21.37 -9.82 -41.41
CA TYR A 279 20.75 -10.87 -42.23
C TYR A 279 20.39 -10.34 -43.64
N LYS A 280 19.76 -9.17 -43.72
CA LYS A 280 19.46 -8.51 -45.03
C LYS A 280 20.72 -8.20 -45.82
N LYS A 281 21.78 -7.71 -45.16
CA LYS A 281 23.07 -7.43 -45.78
C LYS A 281 23.72 -8.70 -46.32
N HIS A 282 23.67 -9.80 -45.58
CA HIS A 282 24.20 -11.08 -46.04
C HIS A 282 23.45 -11.64 -47.24
N HIS A 283 22.11 -11.56 -47.21
CA HIS A 283 21.28 -11.96 -48.37
C HIS A 283 21.45 -11.05 -49.61
N SER A 284 21.70 -9.77 -49.41
CA SER A 284 22.00 -8.87 -50.55
C SER A 284 23.37 -9.13 -51.19
N LEU A 285 24.33 -9.59 -50.40
CA LEU A 285 25.65 -9.98 -50.88
C LEU A 285 25.66 -11.34 -51.59
N SER A 286 24.78 -12.27 -51.17
CA SER A 286 24.65 -13.58 -51.81
C SER A 286 23.91 -13.53 -53.16
N ASN A 287 23.23 -12.41 -53.46
CA ASN A 287 22.59 -12.16 -54.77
C ASN A 287 23.48 -11.42 -55.77
N ILE A 288 24.75 -11.16 -55.46
CA ILE A 288 25.74 -10.61 -56.36
C ILE A 288 26.62 -11.76 -56.86
N GLU A 289 26.27 -12.29 -58.08
CA GLU A 289 27.05 -13.17 -58.98
C GLU A 289 27.43 -14.55 -58.45
N GLU A 290 26.68 -15.60 -58.86
CA GLU A 290 27.27 -16.87 -59.21
C GLU A 290 27.77 -16.83 -60.66
N PRO A 291 29.07 -17.05 -60.89
CA PRO A 291 29.49 -17.69 -62.15
C PRO A 291 29.21 -19.18 -61.98
N ASP A 292 28.60 -19.78 -63.00
CA ASP A 292 28.31 -21.22 -63.15
C ASP A 292 29.34 -22.16 -62.48
N ALA A 293 28.99 -22.76 -61.36
CA ALA A 293 29.68 -23.93 -60.85
C ALA A 293 28.68 -24.89 -60.19
N LYS A 294 28.40 -25.97 -60.87
CA LYS A 294 27.73 -27.16 -60.35
C LYS A 294 28.48 -27.68 -59.09
N TYR A 295 27.89 -27.51 -57.92
CA TYR A 295 28.21 -28.31 -56.75
C TYR A 295 26.95 -28.70 -55.98
N SER A 296 26.89 -29.99 -55.65
CA SER A 296 25.81 -30.69 -54.97
C SER A 296 25.43 -30.11 -53.63
N GLU A 297 24.12 -30.09 -53.38
CA GLU A 297 23.48 -29.85 -52.08
C GLU A 297 24.07 -30.76 -50.98
N HIS A 298 24.68 -30.14 -49.99
CA HIS A 298 24.82 -30.75 -48.66
C HIS A 298 24.04 -29.87 -47.69
N GLU A 299 22.89 -30.38 -47.27
CA GLU A 299 22.09 -29.82 -46.17
C GLU A 299 22.93 -29.74 -44.88
N ILE A 300 23.22 -28.56 -44.42
CA ILE A 300 23.73 -28.31 -43.08
C ILE A 300 22.52 -28.20 -42.13
N ASN A 301 22.21 -29.30 -41.50
CA ASN A 301 21.20 -29.36 -40.44
C ASN A 301 21.83 -28.82 -39.14
N ILE A 302 21.56 -27.56 -38.79
CA ILE A 302 22.00 -27.01 -37.49
C ILE A 302 20.94 -27.35 -36.47
N ASP A 303 21.27 -28.37 -35.65
CA ASP A 303 20.47 -28.80 -34.52
C ASP A 303 20.64 -27.80 -33.35
N PHE A 304 19.61 -26.96 -33.11
CA PHE A 304 19.58 -25.94 -32.07
C PHE A 304 19.37 -26.51 -30.66
N ASP A 305 19.19 -27.83 -30.50
CA ASP A 305 18.88 -28.43 -29.20
C ASP A 305 20.11 -28.71 -28.29
N LYS A 306 21.34 -28.55 -28.80
CA LYS A 306 22.57 -28.87 -28.02
C LYS A 306 23.16 -27.72 -27.22
N THR A 307 22.62 -26.50 -27.32
CA THR A 307 23.14 -25.37 -26.54
C THR A 307 22.42 -25.14 -25.20
N ALA A 308 21.33 -25.87 -24.92
CA ALA A 308 20.60 -25.74 -23.66
C ALA A 308 21.18 -26.58 -22.50
N GLU A 309 21.98 -27.59 -22.76
CA GLU A 309 22.53 -28.48 -21.71
C GLU A 309 23.87 -28.03 -21.12
N ALA A 310 24.56 -27.05 -21.71
CA ALA A 310 25.89 -26.64 -21.23
C ALA A 310 25.88 -25.62 -20.07
N ASN A 311 24.72 -25.10 -19.64
CA ASN A 311 24.59 -24.03 -18.62
C ASN A 311 23.98 -24.52 -17.28
N GLN A 312 23.87 -25.84 -17.05
CA GLN A 312 23.34 -26.35 -15.75
C GLN A 312 24.41 -26.97 -14.84
N ASN A 313 25.70 -26.91 -15.19
CA ASN A 313 26.77 -27.36 -14.30
C ASN A 313 27.90 -26.33 -14.27
N ASN A 314 27.71 -25.28 -13.48
CA ASN A 314 28.78 -24.56 -12.74
C ASN A 314 28.12 -23.67 -11.66
#